data_a540e99741921564abe8c8cdb21c4829
#
_entry.id   a540e99741921564abe8c8cdb21c4829
#
_cell.length_a   1.000
_cell.length_b   1.000
_cell.length_c   1.000
_cell.angle_alpha   90.00
_cell.angle_beta   90.00
_cell.angle_gamma   90.00
#
_symmetry.space_group_name_H-M   'P 1'
#
loop_
_entity.id
_entity.type
_entity.pdbx_description
1 polymer ?
#
loop_
_entity_poly.entity_id
_entity_poly.type
_entity_poly.pdbx_seq_one_letter_code
_entity_poly.pdbx_strand_id
1 'polypeptide(L)'
;MTHDRVANRPRYNTRMDINALKLAAAKAAIAFVPVDTIIGVGSGSTVNLFIAELAKISHRIKAAVSSSEASTALLRKANIEVMTLNDAGQLSVYIDGADEITPQLAMIKGGGAALTREKIVAAASDRFVCIADQSKLVDVLGAFPLPVEVIPMARSYVARELVRLGGHPEWRMKDDKGVVTDNGNWILDVHGLVITNPVELESTINQIAGVVTNGLFARRGADVALLASIDGVRTLTRAA
;
A
#
# COMPACT_ATOMS: atom_id res chain seq x y z
N MET A 1 33.51 53.61 8.68
CA MET A 1 33.58 52.26 9.31
C MET A 1 32.15 51.86 9.68
N THR A 2 31.46 51.19 8.80
CA THR A 2 30.09 50.72 8.98
C THR A 2 30.15 49.20 9.04
N HIS A 3 29.87 48.64 10.24
CA HIS A 3 29.82 47.21 10.47
C HIS A 3 28.45 46.69 10.02
N ASP A 4 28.42 45.99 8.90
CA ASP A 4 27.29 45.15 8.49
C ASP A 4 27.14 43.95 9.42
N ARG A 5 26.07 43.95 10.23
CA ARG A 5 25.65 42.80 11.00
C ARG A 5 24.92 41.82 10.06
N VAL A 6 25.61 40.77 9.63
CA VAL A 6 24.99 39.65 8.99
C VAL A 6 24.07 38.95 9.98
N ALA A 7 22.76 39.06 9.76
CA ALA A 7 21.76 38.39 10.57
C ALA A 7 21.86 36.88 10.34
N ASN A 8 22.25 36.18 11.40
CA ASN A 8 22.29 34.71 11.47
C ASN A 8 20.84 34.17 11.48
N ARG A 9 20.30 33.82 10.29
CA ARG A 9 19.01 33.13 10.20
C ARG A 9 19.19 31.70 10.70
N PRO A 10 18.42 31.24 11.69
CA PRO A 10 18.48 29.85 12.13
C PRO A 10 18.11 28.94 10.95
N ARG A 11 19.00 28.05 10.58
CA ARG A 11 18.71 26.95 9.66
C ARG A 11 17.82 25.98 10.42
N TYR A 12 16.50 26.12 10.27
CA TYR A 12 15.57 25.08 10.68
C TYR A 12 15.81 23.85 9.79
N ASN A 13 16.62 22.94 10.31
CA ASN A 13 16.80 21.62 9.73
C ASN A 13 15.56 20.78 10.11
N THR A 14 14.43 21.08 9.49
CA THR A 14 13.19 20.33 9.66
C THR A 14 13.36 19.01 8.91
N ARG A 15 14.06 18.04 9.52
CA ARG A 15 13.97 16.65 9.11
C ARG A 15 12.50 16.26 9.29
N MET A 16 11.77 16.11 8.18
CA MET A 16 10.37 15.69 8.21
C MET A 16 10.26 14.40 9.02
N ASP A 17 9.50 14.41 10.10
CA ASP A 17 9.20 13.20 10.85
C ASP A 17 8.15 12.41 10.01
N ILE A 18 8.65 11.45 9.24
CA ILE A 18 7.83 10.58 8.40
C ILE A 18 6.74 9.86 9.21
N ASN A 19 7.00 9.55 10.49
CA ASN A 19 6.00 8.93 11.35
C ASN A 19 4.87 9.89 11.70
N ALA A 20 5.16 11.18 11.89
CA ALA A 20 4.13 12.19 12.09
C ALA A 20 3.25 12.36 10.83
N LEU A 21 3.83 12.32 9.63
CA LEU A 21 3.09 12.37 8.38
C LEU A 21 2.19 11.14 8.21
N LYS A 22 2.72 9.94 8.43
CA LYS A 22 1.93 8.70 8.40
C LYS A 22 0.77 8.76 9.40
N LEU A 23 0.99 9.27 10.61
CA LEU A 23 -0.07 9.44 11.61
C LEU A 23 -1.13 10.46 11.15
N ALA A 24 -0.73 11.54 10.50
CA ALA A 24 -1.67 12.53 9.96
C ALA A 24 -2.57 11.91 8.88
N ALA A 25 -1.99 11.15 7.93
CA ALA A 25 -2.77 10.42 6.92
C ALA A 25 -3.71 9.39 7.56
N ALA A 26 -3.23 8.62 8.54
CA ALA A 26 -4.01 7.64 9.28
C ALA A 26 -5.21 8.27 10.01
N LYS A 27 -5.02 9.41 10.68
CA LYS A 27 -6.10 10.16 11.35
C LYS A 27 -7.13 10.70 10.34
N ALA A 28 -6.67 11.23 9.21
CA ALA A 28 -7.57 11.73 8.17
C ALA A 28 -8.46 10.62 7.58
N ALA A 29 -7.96 9.38 7.51
CA ALA A 29 -8.70 8.24 7.01
C ALA A 29 -9.91 7.85 7.89
N ILE A 30 -9.92 8.22 9.16
CA ILE A 30 -11.03 7.96 10.08
C ILE A 30 -12.35 8.59 9.58
N ALA A 31 -12.28 9.72 8.88
CA ALA A 31 -13.45 10.37 8.29
C ALA A 31 -14.12 9.54 7.17
N PHE A 32 -13.41 8.57 6.61
CA PHE A 32 -13.90 7.67 5.55
C PHE A 32 -14.45 6.35 6.08
N VAL A 33 -14.40 6.12 7.39
CA VAL A 33 -14.95 4.93 8.04
C VAL A 33 -16.44 5.12 8.31
N PRO A 34 -17.34 4.43 7.56
CA PRO A 34 -18.77 4.54 7.80
C PRO A 34 -19.16 3.88 9.14
N VAL A 35 -20.30 4.31 9.69
CA VAL A 35 -20.83 3.73 10.93
C VAL A 35 -21.59 2.45 10.61
N ASP A 36 -21.48 1.47 11.51
CA ASP A 36 -22.24 0.21 11.48
C ASP A 36 -21.99 -0.64 10.23
N THR A 37 -20.74 -0.63 9.73
CA THR A 37 -20.33 -1.37 8.54
C THR A 37 -19.15 -2.31 8.82
N ILE A 38 -18.88 -3.23 7.87
CA ILE A 38 -17.66 -4.02 7.81
C ILE A 38 -16.70 -3.32 6.85
N ILE A 39 -15.45 -3.14 7.28
CA ILE A 39 -14.42 -2.44 6.53
C ILE A 39 -13.24 -3.35 6.18
N GLY A 40 -12.57 -3.05 5.08
CA GLY A 40 -11.27 -3.65 4.74
C GLY A 40 -10.12 -2.87 5.35
N VAL A 41 -9.15 -3.57 5.91
CA VAL A 41 -7.94 -3.00 6.53
C VAL A 41 -6.70 -3.63 5.90
N GLY A 42 -5.85 -2.79 5.35
CA GLY A 42 -4.62 -3.13 4.68
C GLY A 42 -3.47 -3.55 5.59
N SER A 43 -2.24 -3.30 5.14
CA SER A 43 -1.03 -3.67 5.87
C SER A 43 0.05 -2.59 5.83
N GLY A 44 1.09 -2.74 6.69
CA GLY A 44 2.24 -1.87 6.72
C GLY A 44 2.18 -0.74 7.76
N SER A 45 3.28 0.02 7.84
CA SER A 45 3.52 0.95 8.96
C SER A 45 2.51 2.08 9.07
N THR A 46 1.97 2.59 7.96
CA THR A 46 0.92 3.63 7.98
C THR A 46 -0.42 3.04 8.43
N VAL A 47 -0.72 1.81 7.98
CA VAL A 47 -1.94 1.09 8.38
C VAL A 47 -1.91 0.73 9.86
N ASN A 48 -0.73 0.38 10.42
CA ASN A 48 -0.61 0.13 11.85
C ASN A 48 -1.03 1.34 12.69
N LEU A 49 -0.69 2.56 12.23
CA LEU A 49 -1.15 3.81 12.86
C LEU A 49 -2.66 4.02 12.65
N PHE A 50 -3.18 3.67 11.47
CA PHE A 50 -4.62 3.72 11.22
C PHE A 50 -5.38 2.75 12.16
N ILE A 51 -4.90 1.51 12.38
CA ILE A 51 -5.51 0.56 13.30
C ILE A 51 -5.53 1.14 14.73
N ALA A 52 -4.47 1.83 15.16
CA ALA A 52 -4.42 2.48 16.47
C ALA A 52 -5.45 3.63 16.61
N GLU A 53 -5.69 4.40 15.54
CA GLU A 53 -6.74 5.42 15.52
C GLU A 53 -8.14 4.78 15.44
N LEU A 54 -8.32 3.72 14.64
CA LEU A 54 -9.56 2.96 14.51
C LEU A 54 -10.00 2.35 15.85
N ALA A 55 -9.06 1.88 16.67
CA ALA A 55 -9.32 1.36 18.00
C ALA A 55 -10.10 2.33 18.90
N LYS A 56 -9.88 3.65 18.73
CA LYS A 56 -10.56 4.70 19.52
C LYS A 56 -12.06 4.83 19.16
N ILE A 57 -12.44 4.32 17.99
CA ILE A 57 -13.81 4.36 17.47
C ILE A 57 -14.32 2.96 17.11
N SER A 58 -13.77 1.91 17.68
CA SER A 58 -14.10 0.50 17.37
C SER A 58 -15.62 0.21 17.49
N HIS A 59 -16.32 0.88 18.42
CA HIS A 59 -17.77 0.80 18.59
C HIS A 59 -18.56 1.31 17.38
N ARG A 60 -17.94 1.98 16.41
CA ARG A 60 -18.60 2.51 15.21
C ARG A 60 -18.63 1.53 14.04
N ILE A 61 -17.85 0.45 14.09
CA ILE A 61 -17.81 -0.56 13.02
C ILE A 61 -18.30 -1.91 13.55
N LYS A 62 -18.83 -2.74 12.66
CA LYS A 62 -19.26 -4.12 13.01
C LYS A 62 -18.05 -5.03 13.13
N ALA A 63 -17.20 -5.02 12.10
CA ALA A 63 -16.01 -5.86 12.02
C ALA A 63 -15.04 -5.31 10.98
N ALA A 64 -13.87 -5.93 10.86
CA ALA A 64 -12.88 -5.67 9.83
C ALA A 64 -12.50 -6.96 9.08
N VAL A 65 -12.19 -6.83 7.79
CA VAL A 65 -11.49 -7.84 7.00
C VAL A 65 -10.06 -7.39 6.79
N SER A 66 -9.10 -8.20 7.20
CA SER A 66 -7.68 -7.86 7.11
C SER A 66 -7.01 -8.47 5.89
N SER A 67 -6.06 -7.74 5.30
CA SER A 67 -5.24 -8.23 4.18
C SER A 67 -3.95 -8.93 4.59
N SER A 68 -3.65 -9.06 5.90
CA SER A 68 -2.45 -9.77 6.39
C SER A 68 -2.63 -10.33 7.79
N GLU A 69 -1.89 -11.40 8.13
CA GLU A 69 -1.89 -11.95 9.47
C GLU A 69 -1.37 -10.94 10.52
N ALA A 70 -0.40 -10.10 10.14
CA ALA A 70 0.13 -9.05 11.02
C ALA A 70 -0.96 -8.02 11.39
N SER A 71 -1.74 -7.55 10.40
CA SER A 71 -2.85 -6.62 10.64
C SER A 71 -3.98 -7.28 11.42
N THR A 72 -4.28 -8.56 11.15
CA THR A 72 -5.24 -9.37 11.92
C THR A 72 -4.88 -9.39 13.41
N ALA A 73 -3.62 -9.64 13.73
CA ALA A 73 -3.15 -9.64 15.12
C ALA A 73 -3.33 -8.28 15.80
N LEU A 74 -3.03 -7.18 15.09
CA LEU A 74 -3.21 -5.81 15.61
C LEU A 74 -4.68 -5.44 15.82
N LEU A 75 -5.57 -5.81 14.89
CA LEU A 75 -7.01 -5.58 15.01
C LEU A 75 -7.59 -6.32 16.22
N ARG A 76 -7.26 -7.60 16.37
CA ARG A 76 -7.68 -8.40 17.54
C ARG A 76 -7.16 -7.82 18.86
N LYS A 77 -5.91 -7.37 18.90
CA LYS A 77 -5.32 -6.69 20.08
C LYS A 77 -6.06 -5.38 20.42
N ALA A 78 -6.62 -4.72 19.40
CA ALA A 78 -7.45 -3.52 19.55
C ALA A 78 -8.92 -3.83 19.88
N ASN A 79 -9.28 -5.09 20.17
CA ASN A 79 -10.64 -5.57 20.39
C ASN A 79 -11.60 -5.27 19.22
N ILE A 80 -11.10 -5.30 17.99
CA ILE A 80 -11.89 -5.20 16.77
C ILE A 80 -12.13 -6.61 16.26
N GLU A 81 -13.39 -6.96 16.01
CA GLU A 81 -13.77 -8.24 15.41
C GLU A 81 -13.17 -8.37 14.01
N VAL A 82 -12.54 -9.51 13.71
CA VAL A 82 -11.98 -9.79 12.40
C VAL A 82 -12.72 -10.96 11.77
N MET A 83 -13.37 -10.69 10.65
CA MET A 83 -14.09 -11.67 9.83
C MET A 83 -13.26 -12.13 8.65
N THR A 84 -13.59 -13.32 8.11
CA THR A 84 -13.11 -13.71 6.78
C THR A 84 -13.85 -12.91 5.69
N LEU A 85 -13.25 -12.71 4.55
CA LEU A 85 -13.94 -12.04 3.43
C LEU A 85 -15.15 -12.85 2.94
N ASN A 86 -15.10 -14.18 3.04
CA ASN A 86 -16.21 -15.05 2.64
C ASN A 86 -17.46 -14.84 3.50
N ASP A 87 -17.28 -14.50 4.78
CA ASP A 87 -18.39 -14.26 5.72
C ASP A 87 -18.84 -12.80 5.72
N ALA A 88 -17.94 -11.88 5.36
CA ALA A 88 -18.20 -10.44 5.38
C ALA A 88 -19.00 -9.92 4.18
N GLY A 89 -18.88 -10.58 3.03
CA GLY A 89 -19.48 -10.11 1.78
C GLY A 89 -18.85 -8.82 1.26
N GLN A 90 -19.65 -7.88 0.79
CA GLN A 90 -19.22 -6.58 0.26
C GLN A 90 -18.72 -5.67 1.39
N LEU A 91 -17.55 -5.04 1.17
CA LEU A 91 -16.96 -4.10 2.12
C LEU A 91 -17.28 -2.66 1.72
N SER A 92 -17.67 -1.83 2.68
CA SER A 92 -18.00 -0.42 2.40
C SER A 92 -16.79 0.43 2.04
N VAL A 93 -15.64 0.16 2.66
CA VAL A 93 -14.38 0.86 2.40
C VAL A 93 -13.19 -0.06 2.70
N TYR A 94 -12.14 0.07 1.90
CA TYR A 94 -10.82 -0.49 2.16
C TYR A 94 -9.82 0.64 2.40
N ILE A 95 -9.04 0.56 3.48
CA ILE A 95 -8.02 1.56 3.82
C ILE A 95 -6.66 0.89 3.86
N ASP A 96 -5.74 1.36 3.01
CA ASP A 96 -4.41 0.78 2.89
C ASP A 96 -3.36 1.80 2.45
N GLY A 97 -2.08 1.43 2.60
CA GLY A 97 -0.94 2.22 2.14
C GLY A 97 -0.54 1.93 0.69
N ALA A 98 0.48 2.64 0.22
CA ALA A 98 1.16 2.36 -1.04
C ALA A 98 2.67 2.54 -0.91
N ASP A 99 3.44 1.80 -1.74
CA ASP A 99 4.89 1.99 -1.88
C ASP A 99 5.18 3.13 -2.87
N GLU A 100 4.38 3.24 -3.93
CA GLU A 100 4.30 4.37 -4.85
C GLU A 100 2.84 4.63 -5.26
N ILE A 101 2.50 5.87 -5.56
CA ILE A 101 1.19 6.28 -6.09
C ILE A 101 1.36 7.42 -7.10
N THR A 102 0.62 7.37 -8.21
CA THR A 102 0.57 8.45 -9.20
C THR A 102 -0.59 9.43 -8.94
N PRO A 103 -0.59 10.63 -9.57
CA PRO A 103 -1.76 11.52 -9.53
C PRO A 103 -3.06 10.89 -10.06
N GLN A 104 -2.96 9.87 -10.93
CA GLN A 104 -4.10 9.11 -11.46
C GLN A 104 -4.54 7.97 -10.52
N LEU A 105 -3.92 7.87 -9.33
CA LEU A 105 -4.19 6.90 -8.29
C LEU A 105 -3.89 5.43 -8.68
N ALA A 106 -3.04 5.23 -9.69
CA ALA A 106 -2.37 3.95 -9.91
C ALA A 106 -1.22 3.79 -8.90
N MET A 107 -1.00 2.58 -8.40
CA MET A 107 -0.05 2.35 -7.31
C MET A 107 0.84 1.14 -7.55
N ILE A 108 2.01 1.15 -6.89
CA ILE A 108 2.75 -0.06 -6.55
C ILE A 108 2.55 -0.32 -5.06
N LYS A 109 2.23 -1.57 -4.73
CA LYS A 109 2.06 -2.10 -3.39
C LYS A 109 2.76 -3.46 -3.24
N GLY A 110 2.87 -3.95 -2.03
CA GLY A 110 3.43 -5.27 -1.76
C GLY A 110 4.85 -5.28 -1.21
N GLY A 111 5.40 -4.12 -0.80
CA GLY A 111 6.66 -4.06 -0.06
C GLY A 111 6.63 -4.93 1.22
N GLY A 112 5.46 -5.10 1.84
CA GLY A 112 5.21 -5.98 2.98
C GLY A 112 4.85 -7.43 2.64
N ALA A 113 4.94 -7.87 1.38
CA ALA A 113 4.57 -9.21 0.90
C ALA A 113 3.09 -9.61 1.06
N ALA A 114 2.17 -8.63 1.18
CA ALA A 114 0.73 -8.87 1.37
C ALA A 114 -0.12 -8.58 0.10
N LEU A 115 0.53 -8.25 -1.03
CA LEU A 115 -0.11 -7.71 -2.25
C LEU A 115 -1.32 -8.50 -2.73
N THR A 116 -1.31 -9.82 -2.65
CA THR A 116 -2.39 -10.67 -3.15
C THR A 116 -3.66 -10.49 -2.33
N ARG A 117 -3.55 -10.60 -1.00
CA ARG A 117 -4.70 -10.37 -0.11
C ARG A 117 -5.15 -8.90 -0.15
N GLU A 118 -4.21 -7.95 -0.25
CA GLU A 118 -4.53 -6.52 -0.43
C GLU A 118 -5.36 -6.30 -1.70
N LYS A 119 -4.97 -6.91 -2.82
CA LYS A 119 -5.69 -6.81 -4.10
C LYS A 119 -7.09 -7.42 -4.02
N ILE A 120 -7.24 -8.55 -3.34
CA ILE A 120 -8.54 -9.21 -3.14
C ILE A 120 -9.47 -8.31 -2.32
N VAL A 121 -8.99 -7.78 -1.19
CA VAL A 121 -9.80 -6.92 -0.31
C VAL A 121 -10.16 -5.60 -1.01
N ALA A 122 -9.22 -5.01 -1.77
CA ALA A 122 -9.49 -3.82 -2.58
C ALA A 122 -10.59 -4.06 -3.62
N ALA A 123 -10.55 -5.23 -4.31
CA ALA A 123 -11.55 -5.60 -5.32
C ALA A 123 -12.94 -5.84 -4.72
N ALA A 124 -13.00 -6.35 -3.49
CA ALA A 124 -14.25 -6.62 -2.77
C ALA A 124 -14.82 -5.39 -2.03
N SER A 125 -14.21 -4.21 -2.20
CA SER A 125 -14.61 -2.99 -1.50
C SER A 125 -15.22 -1.96 -2.42
N ASP A 126 -16.31 -1.31 -1.98
CA ASP A 126 -16.98 -0.23 -2.72
C ASP A 126 -16.04 0.95 -2.95
N ARG A 127 -15.23 1.27 -1.93
CA ARG A 127 -14.31 2.39 -1.95
C ARG A 127 -12.93 1.99 -1.45
N PHE A 128 -11.89 2.37 -2.18
CA PHE A 128 -10.50 2.21 -1.76
C PHE A 128 -9.88 3.57 -1.42
N VAL A 129 -9.50 3.77 -0.17
CA VAL A 129 -8.80 4.96 0.33
C VAL A 129 -7.34 4.61 0.58
N CYS A 130 -6.44 5.21 -0.19
CA CYS A 130 -5.01 5.09 0.01
C CYS A 130 -4.52 6.13 1.02
N ILE A 131 -3.71 5.71 1.99
CA ILE A 131 -3.09 6.58 3.00
C ILE A 131 -1.57 6.54 2.87
N ALA A 132 -0.95 7.68 2.61
CA ALA A 132 0.50 7.74 2.42
C ALA A 132 1.08 9.09 2.85
N ASP A 133 2.37 9.14 3.08
CA ASP A 133 3.11 10.39 3.11
C ASP A 133 3.46 10.83 1.67
N GLN A 134 3.71 12.14 1.50
CA GLN A 134 3.93 12.75 0.19
C GLN A 134 5.13 12.15 -0.58
N SER A 135 6.10 11.52 0.09
CA SER A 135 7.25 10.89 -0.60
C SER A 135 6.86 9.71 -1.48
N LYS A 136 5.63 9.19 -1.30
CA LYS A 136 5.08 8.08 -2.10
C LYS A 136 4.45 8.54 -3.41
N LEU A 137 4.21 9.85 -3.59
CA LEU A 137 3.69 10.40 -4.82
C LEU A 137 4.81 10.52 -5.86
N VAL A 138 4.61 9.87 -7.00
CA VAL A 138 5.54 9.84 -8.13
C VAL A 138 4.81 10.16 -9.44
N ASP A 139 5.52 10.71 -10.42
CA ASP A 139 4.94 10.96 -11.74
C ASP A 139 4.84 9.68 -12.57
N VAL A 140 5.82 8.77 -12.43
CA VAL A 140 5.89 7.48 -13.12
C VAL A 140 6.26 6.39 -12.11
N LEU A 141 5.52 5.26 -12.12
CA LEU A 141 5.79 4.12 -11.26
C LEU A 141 7.06 3.37 -11.67
N GLY A 142 7.73 2.74 -10.69
CA GLY A 142 8.84 1.81 -10.93
C GLY A 142 10.16 2.22 -10.30
N ALA A 143 10.25 3.32 -9.55
CA ALA A 143 11.40 3.60 -8.69
C ALA A 143 11.44 2.61 -7.52
N PHE A 144 10.28 2.28 -6.95
CA PHE A 144 10.14 1.13 -6.06
C PHE A 144 10.06 -0.15 -6.91
N PRO A 145 10.80 -1.22 -6.56
CA PRO A 145 10.74 -2.48 -7.31
C PRO A 145 9.34 -3.07 -7.27
N LEU A 146 8.86 -3.55 -8.42
CA LEU A 146 7.53 -4.13 -8.54
C LEU A 146 7.50 -5.54 -7.94
N PRO A 147 6.75 -5.80 -6.85
CA PRO A 147 6.62 -7.14 -6.31
C PRO A 147 5.71 -8.00 -7.20
N VAL A 148 6.12 -9.24 -7.45
CA VAL A 148 5.34 -10.25 -8.16
C VAL A 148 5.27 -11.51 -7.30
N GLU A 149 4.07 -11.89 -6.86
CA GLU A 149 3.85 -13.13 -6.10
C GLU A 149 3.78 -14.30 -7.06
N VAL A 150 4.57 -15.34 -6.80
CA VAL A 150 4.73 -16.49 -7.69
C VAL A 150 4.60 -17.81 -6.95
N ILE A 151 4.03 -18.80 -7.60
CA ILE A 151 4.10 -20.20 -7.14
C ILE A 151 5.57 -20.62 -7.06
N PRO A 152 6.05 -21.21 -5.95
CA PRO A 152 7.48 -21.52 -5.75
C PRO A 152 8.14 -22.27 -6.92
N MET A 153 7.49 -23.28 -7.48
CA MET A 153 8.03 -24.04 -8.60
C MET A 153 8.21 -23.23 -9.88
N ALA A 154 7.45 -22.13 -10.05
CA ALA A 154 7.49 -21.28 -11.23
C ALA A 154 8.51 -20.16 -11.17
N ARG A 155 9.17 -19.94 -10.02
CA ARG A 155 10.04 -18.78 -9.77
C ARG A 155 11.00 -18.47 -10.91
N SER A 156 11.77 -19.46 -11.35
CA SER A 156 12.82 -19.25 -12.36
C SER A 156 12.24 -19.06 -13.78
N TYR A 157 11.09 -19.67 -14.07
CA TYR A 157 10.37 -19.46 -15.32
C TYR A 157 9.80 -18.02 -15.36
N VAL A 158 9.06 -17.63 -14.33
CA VAL A 158 8.48 -16.28 -14.25
C VAL A 158 9.57 -15.21 -14.27
N ALA A 159 10.72 -15.43 -13.60
CA ALA A 159 11.84 -14.48 -13.65
C ALA A 159 12.32 -14.25 -15.10
N ARG A 160 12.44 -15.29 -15.93
CA ARG A 160 12.82 -15.13 -17.34
C ARG A 160 11.76 -14.34 -18.16
N GLU A 161 10.49 -14.58 -17.89
CA GLU A 161 9.42 -13.80 -18.55
C GLU A 161 9.46 -12.32 -18.14
N LEU A 162 9.70 -12.01 -16.87
CA LEU A 162 9.84 -10.63 -16.39
C LEU A 162 11.07 -9.92 -16.99
N VAL A 163 12.18 -10.64 -17.23
CA VAL A 163 13.33 -10.12 -17.98
C VAL A 163 12.93 -9.75 -19.42
N ARG A 164 12.12 -10.54 -20.09
CA ARG A 164 11.62 -10.23 -21.43
C ARG A 164 10.74 -8.97 -21.47
N LEU A 165 10.10 -8.62 -20.36
CA LEU A 165 9.36 -7.38 -20.19
C LEU A 165 10.25 -6.18 -19.83
N GLY A 166 11.59 -6.38 -19.78
CA GLY A 166 12.58 -5.33 -19.52
C GLY A 166 12.93 -5.11 -18.04
N GLY A 167 12.45 -5.96 -17.15
CA GLY A 167 12.74 -5.86 -15.71
C GLY A 167 13.94 -6.72 -15.27
N HIS A 168 14.41 -6.47 -14.07
CA HIS A 168 15.47 -7.22 -13.39
C HIS A 168 14.87 -7.86 -12.12
N PRO A 169 14.31 -9.08 -12.20
CA PRO A 169 13.67 -9.73 -11.06
C PRO A 169 14.70 -10.30 -10.10
N GLU A 170 14.53 -10.03 -8.82
CA GLU A 170 15.30 -10.58 -7.71
C GLU A 170 14.38 -11.36 -6.77
N TRP A 171 14.81 -12.55 -6.32
CA TRP A 171 14.05 -13.28 -5.32
C TRP A 171 14.13 -12.56 -3.99
N ARG A 172 12.99 -12.20 -3.40
CA ARG A 172 12.95 -11.50 -2.13
C ARG A 172 13.49 -12.37 -1.00
N MET A 173 14.55 -11.90 -0.38
CA MET A 173 15.22 -12.58 0.74
C MET A 173 15.10 -11.73 2.01
N LYS A 174 15.05 -12.39 3.15
CA LYS A 174 15.19 -11.79 4.47
C LYS A 174 15.96 -12.75 5.37
N ASP A 175 17.03 -12.26 6.02
CA ASP A 175 17.89 -13.06 6.90
C ASP A 175 18.35 -14.37 6.23
N ASP A 176 18.85 -14.27 4.99
CA ASP A 176 19.32 -15.36 4.12
C ASP A 176 18.27 -16.44 3.78
N LYS A 177 17.00 -16.15 3.98
CA LYS A 177 15.88 -17.03 3.64
C LYS A 177 14.93 -16.35 2.66
N GLY A 178 14.38 -17.13 1.74
CA GLY A 178 13.32 -16.64 0.85
C GLY A 178 12.09 -16.21 1.67
N VAL A 179 11.57 -15.02 1.36
CA VAL A 179 10.31 -14.55 1.96
C VAL A 179 9.17 -15.40 1.45
N VAL A 180 8.37 -15.91 2.41
CA VAL A 180 7.13 -16.66 2.13
C VAL A 180 5.95 -15.77 2.50
N THR A 181 4.99 -15.62 1.58
CA THR A 181 3.77 -14.84 1.79
C THR A 181 2.81 -15.57 2.75
N ASP A 182 1.79 -14.88 3.26
CA ASP A 182 0.70 -15.48 4.04
C ASP A 182 -0.09 -16.54 3.25
N ASN A 183 0.14 -16.65 1.93
CA ASN A 183 -0.47 -17.63 1.04
C ASN A 183 0.47 -18.81 0.72
N GLY A 184 1.69 -18.85 1.31
CA GLY A 184 2.69 -19.89 1.05
C GLY A 184 3.49 -19.72 -0.24
N ASN A 185 3.41 -18.58 -0.90
CA ASN A 185 4.08 -18.28 -2.15
C ASN A 185 5.38 -17.47 -1.94
N TRP A 186 6.12 -17.23 -3.03
CA TRP A 186 7.34 -16.42 -3.03
C TRP A 186 7.14 -15.08 -3.76
N ILE A 187 8.05 -14.14 -3.52
CA ILE A 187 8.04 -12.82 -4.16
C ILE A 187 9.28 -12.67 -5.04
N LEU A 188 9.07 -12.21 -6.26
CA LEU A 188 10.10 -11.61 -7.11
C LEU A 188 9.94 -10.09 -7.06
N ASP A 189 10.99 -9.36 -6.66
CA ASP A 189 11.06 -7.91 -6.76
C ASP A 189 11.66 -7.54 -8.11
N VAL A 190 10.90 -6.85 -8.95
CA VAL A 190 11.30 -6.51 -10.31
C VAL A 190 11.80 -5.08 -10.35
N HIS A 191 13.11 -4.92 -10.51
CA HIS A 191 13.79 -3.63 -10.60
C HIS A 191 13.88 -3.13 -12.06
N GLY A 192 14.17 -1.84 -12.22
CA GLY A 192 14.53 -1.23 -13.51
C GLY A 192 13.36 -0.99 -14.47
N LEU A 193 12.12 -1.18 -14.02
CA LEU A 193 10.94 -0.87 -14.82
C LEU A 193 10.64 0.64 -14.78
N VAL A 194 10.30 1.22 -15.95
CA VAL A 194 9.69 2.55 -16.08
C VAL A 194 8.26 2.34 -16.56
N ILE A 195 7.29 2.42 -15.63
CA ILE A 195 5.93 1.94 -15.86
C ILE A 195 5.03 3.10 -16.30
N THR A 196 4.99 3.35 -17.60
CA THR A 196 4.16 4.40 -18.20
C THR A 196 2.73 3.96 -18.52
N ASN A 197 2.51 2.64 -18.70
CA ASN A 197 1.18 2.04 -18.90
C ASN A 197 0.91 0.95 -17.85
N PRO A 198 0.58 1.35 -16.59
CA PRO A 198 0.48 0.39 -15.50
C PRO A 198 -0.69 -0.60 -15.64
N VAL A 199 -1.78 -0.21 -16.30
CA VAL A 199 -2.95 -1.10 -16.52
C VAL A 199 -2.61 -2.27 -17.45
N GLU A 200 -1.90 -1.99 -18.53
CA GLU A 200 -1.46 -2.99 -19.49
C GLU A 200 -0.42 -3.93 -18.87
N LEU A 201 0.58 -3.37 -18.20
CA LEU A 201 1.63 -4.16 -17.55
C LEU A 201 1.06 -5.06 -16.45
N GLU A 202 0.13 -4.55 -15.62
CA GLU A 202 -0.58 -5.35 -14.61
C GLU A 202 -1.26 -6.57 -15.24
N SER A 203 -1.97 -6.34 -16.35
CA SER A 203 -2.68 -7.40 -17.08
C SER A 203 -1.71 -8.40 -17.69
N THR A 204 -0.65 -7.93 -18.36
CA THR A 204 0.36 -8.76 -19.02
C THR A 204 1.07 -9.69 -18.04
N ILE A 205 1.52 -9.16 -16.90
CA ILE A 205 2.21 -9.97 -15.89
C ILE A 205 1.28 -11.02 -15.30
N ASN A 206 -0.01 -10.71 -15.08
CA ASN A 206 -0.98 -11.65 -14.53
C ASN A 206 -1.32 -12.81 -15.49
N GLN A 207 -0.95 -12.74 -16.79
CA GLN A 207 -1.13 -13.84 -17.74
C GLN A 207 0.06 -14.82 -17.75
N ILE A 208 1.16 -14.54 -17.07
CA ILE A 208 2.32 -15.42 -17.01
C ILE A 208 1.98 -16.63 -16.11
N ALA A 209 2.08 -17.84 -16.64
CA ALA A 209 1.82 -19.06 -15.88
C ALA A 209 2.72 -19.12 -14.63
N GLY A 210 2.11 -19.35 -13.46
CA GLY A 210 2.81 -19.39 -12.19
C GLY A 210 2.90 -18.04 -11.45
N VAL A 211 2.47 -16.95 -12.06
CA VAL A 211 2.17 -15.69 -11.34
C VAL A 211 0.84 -15.84 -10.61
N VAL A 212 0.83 -15.50 -9.32
CA VAL A 212 -0.40 -15.39 -8.52
C VAL A 212 -1.02 -14.02 -8.76
N THR A 213 -0.24 -12.96 -8.55
CA THR A 213 -0.56 -11.58 -8.96
C THR A 213 0.70 -10.71 -8.84
N ASN A 214 0.60 -9.46 -9.25
CA ASN A 214 1.67 -8.46 -9.14
C ASN A 214 1.23 -7.24 -8.33
N GLY A 215 2.19 -6.43 -7.90
CA GLY A 215 2.00 -5.27 -7.03
C GLY A 215 1.44 -4.03 -7.73
N LEU A 216 1.12 -4.06 -9.02
CA LEU A 216 0.42 -2.97 -9.68
C LEU A 216 -1.06 -2.97 -9.28
N PHE A 217 -1.53 -1.84 -8.80
CA PHE A 217 -2.93 -1.55 -8.52
C PHE A 217 -3.35 -0.39 -9.43
N ALA A 218 -3.58 -0.71 -10.70
CA ALA A 218 -3.94 0.25 -11.75
C ALA A 218 -5.31 -0.06 -12.36
N ARG A 219 -5.64 -1.34 -12.60
CA ARG A 219 -6.99 -1.77 -12.99
C ARG A 219 -8.01 -1.44 -11.90
N ARG A 220 -7.65 -1.71 -10.65
CA ARG A 220 -8.36 -1.26 -9.45
C ARG A 220 -7.37 -0.43 -8.62
N GLY A 221 -7.21 0.85 -9.01
CA GLY A 221 -6.49 1.85 -8.24
C GLY A 221 -7.29 2.35 -7.04
N ALA A 222 -6.75 3.30 -6.28
CA ALA A 222 -7.51 3.97 -5.23
C ALA A 222 -8.61 4.86 -5.82
N ASP A 223 -9.69 5.07 -5.08
CA ASP A 223 -10.71 6.08 -5.38
C ASP A 223 -10.35 7.42 -4.75
N VAL A 224 -9.63 7.35 -3.62
CA VAL A 224 -9.16 8.51 -2.85
C VAL A 224 -7.75 8.23 -2.38
N ALA A 225 -6.87 9.23 -2.43
CA ALA A 225 -5.58 9.20 -1.76
C ALA A 225 -5.47 10.36 -0.77
N LEU A 226 -5.07 10.05 0.46
CA LEU A 226 -4.78 10.99 1.53
C LEU A 226 -3.26 11.10 1.68
N LEU A 227 -2.69 12.18 1.14
CA LEU A 227 -1.25 12.39 1.09
C LEU A 227 -0.85 13.43 2.14
N ALA A 228 -0.15 12.98 3.19
CA ALA A 228 0.32 13.85 4.25
C ALA A 228 1.64 14.52 3.89
N SER A 229 1.72 15.82 4.09
CA SER A 229 2.92 16.65 3.95
C SER A 229 3.07 17.57 5.16
N ILE A 230 4.11 18.43 5.15
CA ILE A 230 4.29 19.46 6.18
C ILE A 230 3.14 20.49 6.18
N ASP A 231 2.48 20.68 5.03
CA ASP A 231 1.38 21.65 4.88
C ASP A 231 0.02 21.05 5.26
N GLY A 232 -0.03 19.77 5.69
CA GLY A 232 -1.24 19.06 6.05
C GLY A 232 -1.52 17.85 5.17
N VAL A 233 -2.77 17.38 5.17
CA VAL A 233 -3.20 16.22 4.37
C VAL A 233 -3.97 16.69 3.14
N ARG A 234 -3.40 16.42 1.96
CA ARG A 234 -4.06 16.67 0.68
C ARG A 234 -4.86 15.44 0.25
N THR A 235 -6.08 15.67 -0.21
CA THR A 235 -6.93 14.62 -0.79
C THR A 235 -6.83 14.67 -2.31
N LEU A 236 -6.50 13.54 -2.93
CA LEU A 236 -6.66 13.32 -4.37
C LEU A 236 -7.84 12.38 -4.58
N THR A 237 -8.65 12.65 -5.60
CA THR A 237 -9.76 11.79 -6.01
C THR A 237 -9.60 11.39 -7.46
N ARG A 238 -10.05 10.19 -7.81
CA ARG A 238 -10.08 9.74 -9.19
C ARG A 238 -11.02 10.67 -9.97
N ALA A 239 -10.56 11.16 -11.13
CA ALA A 239 -11.46 11.87 -12.05
C ALA A 239 -12.57 10.91 -12.51
N ALA A 240 -13.79 11.41 -12.53
CA ALA A 240 -14.96 10.65 -12.99
C ALA A 240 -14.86 10.32 -14.48
#